data_58756e6e941fe860a3ac0acf13d288a2
#
_entry.id   58756e6e941fe860a3ac0acf13d288a2
#
_cell.length_a   1.000
_cell.length_b   1.000
_cell.length_c   1.000
_cell.angle_alpha   90.00
_cell.angle_beta   90.00
_cell.angle_gamma   90.00
#
_symmetry.space_group_name_H-M   'P 1'
#
loop_
_entity.id
_entity.type
_entity.pdbx_description
1 polymer ?
#
loop_
_entity_poly.entity_id
_entity_poly.type
_entity_poly.pdbx_seq_one_letter_code
_entity_poly.pdbx_strand_id
1 'polypeptide(L)'
;MGDKLQEVFGGAGQNIINYLPNLFAGILLVLVGWLLGWFVKRVIIQLAVILRLEKFLTGFRWGKAFAKADIRYGFYNYLGNIFFFIIFIIFFNDALNAWKLVIFSKVLEGAIFYLPRIVISLVIMLLGWLIASWTANSIQKSLTREQIPRSALIAKFTKAVILLFFSAMALVELEIAQQIVIIGFSTIIVTLGLVTVVVFFVGGKEFIKRLEPHTKKD
;
A
#
# COMPACT_ATOMS: atom_id res chain seq x y z
N MET A 1 7.41 35.79 -52.93
CA MET A 1 6.46 35.64 -51.79
C MET A 1 5.63 34.34 -51.95
N GLY A 2 5.33 33.93 -53.22
CA GLY A 2 4.62 32.65 -53.47
C GLY A 2 5.41 31.39 -53.12
N ASP A 3 6.73 31.38 -53.37
CA ASP A 3 7.56 30.21 -53.12
C ASP A 3 7.67 29.85 -51.61
N LYS A 4 7.78 30.85 -50.74
CA LYS A 4 7.79 30.61 -49.27
C LYS A 4 6.46 30.09 -48.75
N LEU A 5 5.34 30.48 -49.37
CA LEU A 5 4.02 29.94 -48.97
C LEU A 5 3.88 28.49 -49.44
N GLN A 6 4.32 28.13 -50.66
CA GLN A 6 4.32 26.75 -51.14
C GLN A 6 5.24 25.86 -50.30
N GLU A 7 6.39 26.33 -49.87
CA GLU A 7 7.33 25.60 -49.03
C GLU A 7 6.74 25.33 -47.62
N VAL A 8 6.07 26.34 -47.05
CA VAL A 8 5.39 26.21 -45.74
C VAL A 8 4.18 25.28 -45.81
N PHE A 9 3.35 25.39 -46.85
CA PHE A 9 2.18 24.53 -47.02
C PHE A 9 2.56 23.11 -47.42
N GLY A 10 3.62 22.91 -48.23
CA GLY A 10 4.15 21.61 -48.60
C GLY A 10 4.78 20.90 -47.41
N GLY A 11 5.55 21.61 -46.58
CA GLY A 11 6.13 21.09 -45.34
C GLY A 11 5.07 20.75 -44.29
N ALA A 12 4.05 21.58 -44.16
CA ALA A 12 2.93 21.31 -43.24
C ALA A 12 2.13 20.05 -43.68
N GLY A 13 1.87 19.92 -45.01
CA GLY A 13 1.19 18.75 -45.54
C GLY A 13 1.95 17.45 -45.33
N GLN A 14 3.26 17.45 -45.58
CA GLN A 14 4.13 16.29 -45.32
C GLN A 14 4.21 15.93 -43.82
N ASN A 15 4.27 16.92 -42.97
CA ASN A 15 4.25 16.68 -41.51
C ASN A 15 2.94 16.03 -41.03
N ILE A 16 1.81 16.45 -41.58
CA ILE A 16 0.50 15.84 -41.29
C ILE A 16 0.46 14.40 -41.77
N ILE A 17 0.89 14.12 -42.98
CA ILE A 17 0.93 12.76 -43.55
C ILE A 17 1.83 11.84 -42.71
N ASN A 18 3.00 12.33 -42.28
CA ASN A 18 3.93 11.58 -41.44
C ASN A 18 3.43 11.38 -40.00
N TYR A 19 2.52 12.25 -39.54
CA TYR A 19 1.91 12.12 -38.21
C TYR A 19 0.70 11.18 -38.18
N LEU A 20 0.05 10.98 -39.33
CA LEU A 20 -1.15 10.16 -39.44
C LEU A 20 -0.96 8.72 -38.94
N PRO A 21 0.12 7.97 -39.28
CA PRO A 21 0.37 6.64 -38.74
C PRO A 21 0.48 6.61 -37.22
N ASN A 22 1.15 7.61 -36.66
CA ASN A 22 1.31 7.72 -35.19
C ASN A 22 -0.04 7.97 -34.49
N LEU A 23 -0.89 8.77 -35.13
CA LEU A 23 -2.23 9.05 -34.64
C LEU A 23 -3.11 7.78 -34.63
N PHE A 24 -3.09 7.01 -35.72
CA PHE A 24 -3.78 5.73 -35.81
C PHE A 24 -3.22 4.71 -34.80
N ALA A 25 -1.89 4.62 -34.65
CA ALA A 25 -1.25 3.75 -33.69
C ALA A 25 -1.69 4.05 -32.25
N GLY A 26 -1.72 5.34 -31.87
CA GLY A 26 -2.19 5.74 -30.53
C GLY A 26 -3.67 5.43 -30.29
N ILE A 27 -4.55 5.67 -31.27
CA ILE A 27 -5.97 5.30 -31.17
C ILE A 27 -6.11 3.78 -30.99
N LEU A 28 -5.36 2.98 -31.74
CA LEU A 28 -5.38 1.53 -31.66
C LEU A 28 -4.91 1.05 -30.28
N LEU A 29 -3.86 1.66 -29.73
CA LEU A 29 -3.37 1.38 -28.38
C LEU A 29 -4.43 1.69 -27.31
N VAL A 30 -5.15 2.80 -27.41
CA VAL A 30 -6.26 3.13 -26.49
C VAL A 30 -7.36 2.09 -26.57
N LEU A 31 -7.75 1.65 -27.77
CA LEU A 31 -8.77 0.62 -27.97
C LEU A 31 -8.33 -0.73 -27.38
N VAL A 32 -7.08 -1.13 -27.62
CA VAL A 32 -6.51 -2.37 -27.04
C VAL A 32 -6.46 -2.27 -25.53
N GLY A 33 -6.01 -1.15 -24.97
CA GLY A 33 -5.97 -0.91 -23.53
C GLY A 33 -7.36 -0.99 -22.89
N TRP A 34 -8.36 -0.41 -23.53
CA TRP A 34 -9.75 -0.49 -23.06
C TRP A 34 -10.29 -1.93 -23.08
N LEU A 35 -10.04 -2.67 -24.16
CA LEU A 35 -10.47 -4.06 -24.32
C LEU A 35 -9.79 -4.98 -23.28
N LEU A 36 -8.46 -4.87 -23.16
CA LEU A 36 -7.68 -5.64 -22.19
C LEU A 36 -8.04 -5.27 -20.75
N GLY A 37 -8.21 -4.00 -20.46
CA GLY A 37 -8.66 -3.54 -19.15
C GLY A 37 -10.02 -4.13 -18.78
N TRP A 38 -10.99 -4.14 -19.72
CA TRP A 38 -12.29 -4.77 -19.50
C TRP A 38 -12.19 -6.28 -19.27
N PHE A 39 -11.33 -6.96 -20.01
CA PHE A 39 -11.08 -8.39 -19.83
C PHE A 39 -10.47 -8.67 -18.45
N VAL A 40 -9.40 -7.94 -18.06
CA VAL A 40 -8.74 -8.07 -16.77
C VAL A 40 -9.72 -7.77 -15.62
N LYS A 41 -10.54 -6.72 -15.72
CA LYS A 41 -11.61 -6.43 -14.77
C LYS A 41 -12.48 -7.66 -14.52
N ARG A 42 -12.90 -8.34 -15.58
CA ARG A 42 -13.78 -9.52 -15.50
C ARG A 42 -13.09 -10.69 -14.81
N VAL A 43 -11.82 -10.92 -15.14
CA VAL A 43 -11.00 -11.97 -14.51
C VAL A 43 -10.81 -11.69 -13.01
N ILE A 44 -10.49 -10.46 -12.65
CA ILE A 44 -10.28 -10.06 -11.25
C ILE A 44 -11.56 -10.22 -10.43
N ILE A 45 -12.70 -9.82 -10.96
CA ILE A 45 -13.98 -10.01 -10.28
C ILE A 45 -14.26 -11.51 -10.05
N GLN A 46 -14.02 -12.37 -11.05
CA GLN A 46 -14.20 -13.81 -10.92
C GLN A 46 -13.24 -14.41 -9.88
N LEU A 47 -11.97 -14.05 -9.91
CA LEU A 47 -10.99 -14.48 -8.93
C LEU A 47 -11.35 -14.03 -7.51
N ALA A 48 -11.80 -12.79 -7.34
CA ALA A 48 -12.23 -12.26 -6.05
C ALA A 48 -13.43 -13.03 -5.46
N VAL A 49 -14.35 -13.44 -6.32
CA VAL A 49 -15.52 -14.28 -5.92
C VAL A 49 -15.05 -15.70 -5.56
N ILE A 50 -14.19 -16.34 -6.35
CA ILE A 50 -13.67 -17.69 -6.10
C ILE A 50 -12.87 -17.74 -4.79
N LEU A 51 -11.99 -16.76 -4.56
CA LEU A 51 -11.16 -16.64 -3.36
C LEU A 51 -11.96 -16.23 -2.12
N ARG A 52 -13.27 -15.93 -2.28
CA ARG A 52 -14.14 -15.50 -1.19
C ARG A 52 -13.51 -14.40 -0.34
N LEU A 53 -12.99 -13.36 -0.97
CA LEU A 53 -12.32 -12.25 -0.29
C LEU A 53 -13.19 -11.60 0.79
N GLU A 54 -14.51 -11.77 0.70
CA GLU A 54 -15.44 -11.37 1.76
C GLU A 54 -15.16 -12.01 3.10
N LYS A 55 -14.62 -13.25 3.15
CA LYS A 55 -14.29 -13.91 4.43
C LYS A 55 -13.16 -13.20 5.17
N PHE A 56 -12.22 -12.63 4.44
CA PHE A 56 -11.17 -11.79 5.03
C PHE A 56 -11.76 -10.47 5.56
N LEU A 57 -12.76 -9.93 4.88
CA LEU A 57 -13.41 -8.66 5.25
C LEU A 57 -14.43 -8.83 6.39
N THR A 58 -15.05 -10.00 6.56
CA THR A 58 -16.00 -10.27 7.67
C THR A 58 -15.32 -10.31 9.04
N GLY A 59 -14.00 -10.49 9.11
CA GLY A 59 -13.21 -10.30 10.33
C GLY A 59 -13.13 -8.84 10.79
N PHE A 60 -13.52 -7.88 9.96
CA PHE A 60 -13.60 -6.46 10.28
C PHE A 60 -14.92 -6.13 10.99
N ARG A 61 -14.91 -5.10 11.82
CA ARG A 61 -16.08 -4.53 12.49
C ARG A 61 -17.22 -4.14 11.51
N TRP A 62 -16.90 -4.01 10.23
CA TRP A 62 -17.80 -3.68 9.12
C TRP A 62 -18.35 -4.92 8.39
N GLY A 63 -17.94 -6.12 8.80
CA GLY A 63 -18.31 -7.38 8.13
C GLY A 63 -19.83 -7.62 8.03
N LYS A 64 -20.63 -7.09 8.99
CA LYS A 64 -22.09 -7.15 8.92
C LYS A 64 -22.69 -6.32 7.76
N ALA A 65 -22.02 -5.25 7.35
CA ALA A 65 -22.42 -4.45 6.19
C ALA A 65 -22.14 -5.18 4.86
N PHE A 66 -21.03 -5.91 4.76
CA PHE A 66 -20.67 -6.70 3.59
C PHE A 66 -21.50 -7.99 3.43
N ALA A 67 -22.30 -8.35 4.42
CA ALA A 67 -23.25 -9.47 4.31
C ALA A 67 -24.41 -9.18 3.34
N LYS A 68 -24.69 -7.91 3.03
CA LYS A 68 -25.68 -7.53 2.01
C LYS A 68 -25.12 -7.76 0.61
N ALA A 69 -25.86 -8.47 -0.25
CA ALA A 69 -25.44 -8.82 -1.61
C ALA A 69 -25.02 -7.61 -2.45
N ASP A 70 -25.70 -6.47 -2.30
CA ASP A 70 -25.46 -5.25 -3.07
C ASP A 70 -24.09 -4.62 -2.73
N ILE A 71 -23.71 -4.61 -1.46
CA ILE A 71 -22.42 -4.03 -1.03
C ILE A 71 -21.26 -4.93 -1.48
N ARG A 72 -21.44 -6.25 -1.43
CA ARG A 72 -20.46 -7.22 -1.90
C ARG A 72 -20.20 -7.11 -3.40
N TYR A 73 -21.28 -7.01 -4.20
CA TYR A 73 -21.15 -6.80 -5.64
C TYR A 73 -20.49 -5.47 -5.96
N GLY A 74 -20.85 -4.40 -5.25
CA GLY A 74 -20.22 -3.09 -5.38
C GLY A 74 -18.71 -3.13 -5.10
N PHE A 75 -18.30 -3.83 -4.04
CA PHE A 75 -16.88 -3.98 -3.68
C PHE A 75 -16.07 -4.71 -4.77
N TYR A 76 -16.56 -5.84 -5.26
CA TYR A 76 -15.86 -6.58 -6.32
C TYR A 76 -15.80 -5.79 -7.63
N ASN A 77 -16.87 -5.06 -7.96
CA ASN A 77 -16.87 -4.19 -9.13
C ASN A 77 -15.90 -3.01 -8.98
N TYR A 78 -15.79 -2.44 -7.77
CA TYR A 78 -14.82 -1.39 -7.47
C TYR A 78 -13.37 -1.90 -7.59
N LEU A 79 -13.10 -3.08 -7.05
CA LEU A 79 -11.81 -3.75 -7.19
C LEU A 79 -11.47 -3.98 -8.68
N GLY A 80 -12.40 -4.52 -9.43
CA GLY A 80 -12.25 -4.74 -10.87
C GLY A 80 -11.99 -3.45 -11.64
N ASN A 81 -12.66 -2.34 -11.26
CA ASN A 81 -12.44 -1.03 -11.86
C ASN A 81 -11.02 -0.50 -11.61
N ILE A 82 -10.45 -0.72 -10.43
CA ILE A 82 -9.07 -0.33 -10.14
C ILE A 82 -8.11 -1.01 -11.12
N PHE A 83 -8.24 -2.32 -11.30
CA PHE A 83 -7.38 -3.06 -12.24
C PHE A 83 -7.64 -2.66 -13.71
N PHE A 84 -8.90 -2.37 -14.06
CA PHE A 84 -9.22 -1.80 -15.37
C PHE A 84 -8.44 -0.50 -15.59
N PHE A 85 -8.51 0.42 -14.64
CA PHE A 85 -7.82 1.71 -14.74
C PHE A 85 -6.29 1.55 -14.84
N ILE A 86 -5.71 0.62 -14.08
CA ILE A 86 -4.27 0.35 -14.13
C ILE A 86 -3.85 -0.07 -15.53
N ILE A 87 -4.53 -1.06 -16.12
CA ILE A 87 -4.23 -1.53 -17.48
C ILE A 87 -4.48 -0.43 -18.51
N PHE A 88 -5.62 0.26 -18.40
CA PHE A 88 -5.97 1.34 -19.32
C PHE A 88 -4.92 2.47 -19.31
N ILE A 89 -4.46 2.88 -18.12
CA ILE A 89 -3.44 3.94 -17.98
C ILE A 89 -2.11 3.54 -18.62
N ILE A 90 -1.69 2.27 -18.52
CA ILE A 90 -0.47 1.77 -19.15
C ILE A 90 -0.56 1.93 -20.67
N PHE A 91 -1.61 1.42 -21.29
CA PHE A 91 -1.80 1.53 -22.74
C PHE A 91 -2.05 2.99 -23.20
N PHE A 92 -2.69 3.79 -22.36
CA PHE A 92 -2.89 5.21 -22.62
C PHE A 92 -1.56 5.97 -22.62
N ASN A 93 -0.63 5.61 -21.72
CA ASN A 93 0.73 6.15 -21.74
C ASN A 93 1.46 5.83 -23.04
N ASP A 94 1.36 4.58 -23.52
CA ASP A 94 1.94 4.17 -24.79
C ASP A 94 1.30 4.93 -25.97
N ALA A 95 0.00 5.19 -25.92
CA ALA A 95 -0.69 6.02 -26.91
C ALA A 95 -0.20 7.48 -26.90
N LEU A 96 0.03 8.07 -25.72
CA LEU A 96 0.61 9.41 -25.58
C LEU A 96 2.03 9.47 -26.19
N ASN A 97 2.82 8.41 -26.00
CA ASN A 97 4.14 8.30 -26.61
C ASN A 97 4.05 8.19 -28.14
N ALA A 98 3.11 7.40 -28.66
CA ALA A 98 2.86 7.30 -30.10
C ALA A 98 2.44 8.66 -30.69
N TRP A 99 1.65 9.44 -29.98
CA TRP A 99 1.26 10.80 -30.35
C TRP A 99 2.36 11.85 -30.15
N LYS A 100 3.56 11.42 -29.66
CA LYS A 100 4.69 12.31 -29.34
C LYS A 100 4.38 13.34 -28.26
N LEU A 101 3.40 13.09 -27.42
CA LEU A 101 3.02 13.91 -26.28
C LEU A 101 3.90 13.59 -25.06
N VAL A 102 5.23 13.70 -25.24
CA VAL A 102 6.25 13.24 -24.29
C VAL A 102 6.11 13.86 -22.89
N ILE A 103 5.64 15.09 -22.78
CA ILE A 103 5.48 15.75 -21.48
C ILE A 103 4.38 15.05 -20.67
N PHE A 104 3.27 14.72 -21.31
CA PHE A 104 2.15 14.03 -20.66
C PHE A 104 2.49 12.58 -20.34
N SER A 105 3.20 11.90 -21.25
CA SER A 105 3.62 10.51 -21.00
C SER A 105 4.58 10.40 -19.82
N LYS A 106 5.55 11.33 -19.67
CA LYS A 106 6.46 11.34 -18.52
C LYS A 106 5.75 11.50 -17.18
N VAL A 107 4.74 12.37 -17.10
CA VAL A 107 3.94 12.55 -15.90
C VAL A 107 3.15 11.27 -15.57
N LEU A 108 2.57 10.67 -16.60
CA LEU A 108 1.78 9.45 -16.45
C LEU A 108 2.66 8.24 -16.11
N GLU A 109 3.85 8.16 -16.71
CA GLU A 109 4.86 7.14 -16.43
C GLU A 109 5.27 7.17 -14.95
N GLY A 110 5.50 8.36 -14.39
CA GLY A 110 5.73 8.52 -12.96
C GLY A 110 4.58 7.95 -12.11
N ALA A 111 3.35 8.21 -12.49
CA ALA A 111 2.17 7.66 -11.81
C ALA A 111 2.09 6.12 -11.94
N ILE A 112 2.39 5.56 -13.11
CA ILE A 112 2.40 4.12 -13.36
C ILE A 112 3.44 3.41 -12.48
N PHE A 113 4.65 3.95 -12.38
CA PHE A 113 5.70 3.40 -11.49
C PHE A 113 5.33 3.48 -10.00
N TYR A 114 4.41 4.37 -9.64
CA TYR A 114 3.91 4.49 -8.27
C TYR A 114 2.85 3.43 -7.91
N LEU A 115 2.13 2.88 -8.90
CA LEU A 115 1.05 1.90 -8.69
C LEU A 115 1.50 0.63 -7.94
N PRO A 116 2.62 -0.04 -8.31
CA PRO A 116 3.10 -1.20 -7.56
C PRO A 116 3.37 -0.89 -6.09
N ARG A 117 3.94 0.28 -5.79
CA ARG A 117 4.22 0.73 -4.41
C ARG A 117 2.95 0.91 -3.59
N ILE A 118 1.89 1.46 -4.20
CA ILE A 118 0.57 1.56 -3.57
C ILE A 118 0.04 0.18 -3.21
N VAL A 119 0.14 -0.79 -4.12
CA VAL A 119 -0.31 -2.16 -3.88
C VAL A 119 0.49 -2.80 -2.73
N ILE A 120 1.81 -2.67 -2.74
CA ILE A 120 2.68 -3.22 -1.70
C ILE A 120 2.36 -2.56 -0.34
N SER A 121 2.20 -1.24 -0.29
CA SER A 121 1.85 -0.52 0.94
C SER A 121 0.50 -0.96 1.52
N LEU A 122 -0.49 -1.21 0.66
CA LEU A 122 -1.78 -1.76 1.07
C LEU A 122 -1.64 -3.18 1.65
N VAL A 123 -0.82 -4.02 1.03
CA VAL A 123 -0.53 -5.38 1.55
C VAL A 123 0.15 -5.29 2.92
N ILE A 124 1.15 -4.42 3.09
CA ILE A 124 1.82 -4.17 4.36
C ILE A 124 0.80 -3.75 5.43
N MET A 125 -0.09 -2.82 5.10
CA MET A 125 -1.13 -2.33 6.02
C MET A 125 -2.12 -3.43 6.42
N LEU A 126 -2.53 -4.27 5.46
CA LEU A 126 -3.41 -5.42 5.69
C LEU A 126 -2.75 -6.46 6.62
N LEU A 127 -1.50 -6.84 6.33
CA LEU A 127 -0.73 -7.76 7.16
C LEU A 127 -0.52 -7.19 8.56
N GLY A 128 -0.17 -5.90 8.66
CA GLY A 128 -0.04 -5.21 9.94
C GLY A 128 -1.30 -5.25 10.78
N TRP A 129 -2.44 -5.03 10.16
CA TRP A 129 -3.73 -5.10 10.85
C TRP A 129 -4.07 -6.52 11.33
N LEU A 130 -3.81 -7.55 10.51
CA LEU A 130 -4.01 -8.95 10.87
C LEU A 130 -3.13 -9.34 12.07
N ILE A 131 -1.83 -9.05 11.99
CA ILE A 131 -0.85 -9.34 13.05
C ILE A 131 -1.20 -8.59 14.31
N ALA A 132 -1.50 -7.29 14.22
CA ALA A 132 -1.89 -6.47 15.35
C ALA A 132 -3.15 -6.98 16.05
N SER A 133 -4.15 -7.41 15.28
CA SER A 133 -5.41 -7.92 15.81
C SER A 133 -5.23 -9.29 16.47
N TRP A 134 -4.47 -10.18 15.83
CA TRP A 134 -4.18 -11.51 16.38
C TRP A 134 -3.36 -11.42 17.68
N THR A 135 -2.30 -10.62 17.69
CA THR A 135 -1.44 -10.39 18.86
C THR A 135 -2.24 -9.77 20.01
N ALA A 136 -3.02 -8.71 19.74
CA ALA A 136 -3.83 -8.06 20.75
C ALA A 136 -4.86 -9.00 21.38
N ASN A 137 -5.53 -9.83 20.55
CA ASN A 137 -6.49 -10.82 21.04
C ASN A 137 -5.82 -11.90 21.91
N SER A 138 -4.61 -12.35 21.52
CA SER A 138 -3.85 -13.33 22.27
C SER A 138 -3.42 -12.78 23.63
N ILE A 139 -2.89 -11.56 23.66
CA ILE A 139 -2.50 -10.86 24.87
C ILE A 139 -3.72 -10.64 25.79
N GLN A 140 -4.83 -10.15 25.23
CA GLN A 140 -6.04 -9.94 26.02
C GLN A 140 -6.54 -11.22 26.68
N LYS A 141 -6.56 -12.34 25.95
CA LYS A 141 -6.98 -13.65 26.49
C LYS A 141 -6.04 -14.13 27.61
N SER A 142 -4.72 -14.00 27.42
CA SER A 142 -3.73 -14.39 28.41
C SER A 142 -3.88 -13.58 29.72
N LEU A 143 -3.89 -12.26 29.60
CA LEU A 143 -4.00 -11.35 30.73
C LEU A 143 -5.35 -11.50 31.47
N THR A 144 -6.43 -11.81 30.76
CA THR A 144 -7.75 -12.05 31.37
C THR A 144 -7.75 -13.35 32.16
N ARG A 145 -7.04 -14.39 31.72
CA ARG A 145 -6.88 -15.65 32.46
C ARG A 145 -6.15 -15.46 33.79
N GLU A 146 -5.16 -14.57 33.80
CA GLU A 146 -4.35 -14.22 34.97
C GLU A 146 -5.02 -13.15 35.86
N GLN A 147 -6.28 -12.78 35.57
CA GLN A 147 -7.06 -11.78 36.32
C GLN A 147 -6.38 -10.41 36.42
N ILE A 148 -5.51 -10.06 35.43
CA ILE A 148 -4.80 -8.79 35.42
C ILE A 148 -5.80 -7.67 35.12
N PRO A 149 -5.93 -6.65 36.00
CA PRO A 149 -6.83 -5.54 35.75
C PRO A 149 -6.41 -4.75 34.50
N ARG A 150 -7.40 -4.24 33.73
CA ARG A 150 -7.19 -3.44 32.51
C ARG A 150 -6.55 -4.20 31.34
N SER A 151 -6.67 -5.53 31.29
CA SER A 151 -6.18 -6.38 30.20
C SER A 151 -6.57 -5.85 28.80
N ALA A 152 -7.79 -5.32 28.66
CA ALA A 152 -8.28 -4.72 27.41
C ALA A 152 -7.52 -3.44 27.00
N LEU A 153 -7.06 -2.63 27.95
CA LEU A 153 -6.25 -1.44 27.65
C LEU A 153 -4.87 -1.82 27.15
N ILE A 154 -4.22 -2.80 27.81
CA ILE A 154 -2.91 -3.32 27.41
C ILE A 154 -2.98 -3.88 25.99
N ALA A 155 -3.99 -4.70 25.70
CA ALA A 155 -4.20 -5.26 24.36
C ALA A 155 -4.45 -4.17 23.28
N LYS A 156 -5.24 -3.14 23.59
CA LYS A 156 -5.47 -2.00 22.69
C LYS A 156 -4.19 -1.21 22.43
N PHE A 157 -3.39 -0.97 23.47
CA PHE A 157 -2.12 -0.27 23.35
C PHE A 157 -1.15 -1.06 22.46
N THR A 158 -0.99 -2.36 22.71
CA THR A 158 -0.16 -3.24 21.86
C THR A 158 -0.63 -3.21 20.41
N LYS A 159 -1.95 -3.29 20.18
CA LYS A 159 -2.50 -3.16 18.82
C LYS A 159 -2.12 -1.84 18.17
N ALA A 160 -2.24 -0.73 18.89
CA ALA A 160 -1.90 0.60 18.39
C ALA A 160 -0.41 0.71 18.02
N VAL A 161 0.48 0.17 18.86
CA VAL A 161 1.92 0.16 18.61
C VAL A 161 2.27 -0.64 17.36
N ILE A 162 1.71 -1.85 17.22
CA ILE A 162 1.95 -2.68 16.02
C ILE A 162 1.42 -1.98 14.77
N LEU A 163 0.20 -1.42 14.81
CA LEU A 163 -0.36 -0.69 13.68
C LEU A 163 0.46 0.54 13.31
N LEU A 164 0.98 1.27 14.30
CA LEU A 164 1.86 2.41 14.08
C LEU A 164 3.13 1.98 13.32
N PHE A 165 3.72 0.84 13.70
CA PHE A 165 4.91 0.28 13.05
C PHE A 165 4.63 -0.08 11.58
N PHE A 166 3.56 -0.79 11.31
CA PHE A 166 3.18 -1.16 9.94
C PHE A 166 2.74 0.05 9.11
N SER A 167 2.12 1.07 9.73
CA SER A 167 1.81 2.34 9.05
C SER A 167 3.06 3.07 8.61
N ALA A 168 4.11 3.08 9.45
CA ALA A 168 5.38 3.67 9.06
C ALA A 168 6.04 2.91 7.92
N MET A 169 6.03 1.56 7.96
CA MET A 169 6.54 0.74 6.84
C MET A 169 5.77 1.03 5.54
N ALA A 170 4.45 1.17 5.60
CA ALA A 170 3.63 1.50 4.44
C ALA A 170 3.94 2.91 3.89
N LEU A 171 4.19 3.89 4.76
CA LEU A 171 4.60 5.24 4.34
C LEU A 171 5.99 5.25 3.69
N VAL A 172 6.92 4.45 4.21
CA VAL A 172 8.26 4.28 3.62
C VAL A 172 8.16 3.66 2.23
N GLU A 173 7.31 2.65 2.05
CA GLU A 173 7.07 2.01 0.74
C GLU A 173 6.47 2.99 -0.28
N LEU A 174 5.61 3.89 0.17
CA LEU A 174 5.03 4.95 -0.66
C LEU A 174 6.02 6.09 -0.95
N GLU A 175 7.25 6.06 -0.40
CA GLU A 175 8.21 7.16 -0.47
C GLU A 175 7.66 8.51 0.06
N ILE A 176 6.58 8.47 0.84
CA ILE A 176 5.99 9.66 1.45
C ILE A 176 6.80 10.02 2.70
N ALA A 177 7.51 11.14 2.63
CA ALA A 177 8.33 11.64 3.73
C ALA A 177 9.26 10.57 4.34
N GLN A 178 9.79 9.67 3.51
CA GLN A 178 10.56 8.47 3.91
C GLN A 178 11.65 8.79 4.94
N GLN A 179 12.44 9.87 4.72
CA GLN A 179 13.51 10.26 5.63
C GLN A 179 12.98 10.65 7.02
N ILE A 180 11.86 11.38 7.07
CA ILE A 180 11.24 11.81 8.33
C ILE A 180 10.75 10.59 9.12
N VAL A 181 10.09 9.66 8.42
CA VAL A 181 9.59 8.41 9.03
C VAL A 181 10.75 7.58 9.57
N ILE A 182 11.81 7.36 8.78
CA ILE A 182 13.00 6.58 9.18
C ILE A 182 13.67 7.22 10.38
N ILE A 183 13.93 8.53 10.36
CA ILE A 183 14.56 9.25 11.47
C ILE A 183 13.71 9.17 12.73
N GLY A 184 12.39 9.42 12.61
CA GLY A 184 11.48 9.35 13.75
C GLY A 184 11.44 7.97 14.39
N PHE A 185 11.31 6.91 13.59
CA PHE A 185 11.31 5.54 14.09
C PHE A 185 12.67 5.10 14.65
N SER A 186 13.78 5.45 13.99
CA SER A 186 15.11 5.17 14.48
C SER A 186 15.35 5.80 15.85
N THR A 187 14.91 7.04 16.03
CA THR A 187 15.02 7.75 17.33
C THR A 187 14.23 7.04 18.41
N ILE A 188 12.99 6.61 18.13
CA ILE A 188 12.16 5.87 19.08
C ILE A 188 12.82 4.55 19.46
N ILE A 189 13.30 3.76 18.48
CA ILE A 189 13.93 2.46 18.72
C ILE A 189 15.21 2.61 19.53
N VAL A 190 16.07 3.57 19.18
CA VAL A 190 17.32 3.84 19.90
C VAL A 190 17.02 4.26 21.34
N THR A 191 16.04 5.15 21.54
CA THR A 191 15.64 5.60 22.88
C THR A 191 15.11 4.44 23.72
N LEU A 192 14.24 3.60 23.16
CA LEU A 192 13.73 2.39 23.84
C LEU A 192 14.86 1.42 24.17
N GLY A 193 15.80 1.22 23.25
CA GLY A 193 16.99 0.41 23.46
C GLY A 193 17.84 0.92 24.63
N LEU A 194 18.13 2.22 24.66
CA LEU A 194 18.88 2.84 25.75
C LEU A 194 18.16 2.73 27.10
N VAL A 195 16.85 3.01 27.14
CA VAL A 195 16.03 2.84 28.36
C VAL A 195 16.08 1.40 28.84
N THR A 196 15.96 0.43 27.93
CA THR A 196 16.03 -1.00 28.27
C THR A 196 17.39 -1.35 28.88
N VAL A 197 18.49 -0.89 28.27
CA VAL A 197 19.83 -1.10 28.80
C VAL A 197 19.98 -0.51 30.20
N VAL A 198 19.52 0.74 30.42
CA VAL A 198 19.58 1.39 31.73
C VAL A 198 18.77 0.62 32.77
N VAL A 199 17.55 0.19 32.44
CA VAL A 199 16.68 -0.60 33.34
C VAL A 199 17.34 -1.93 33.71
N PHE A 200 17.98 -2.63 32.76
CA PHE A 200 18.75 -3.85 33.04
C PHE A 200 19.95 -3.60 33.92
N PHE A 201 20.70 -2.52 33.70
CA PHE A 201 21.86 -2.18 34.54
C PHE A 201 21.47 -1.82 35.97
N VAL A 202 20.41 -1.04 36.15
CA VAL A 202 19.95 -0.60 37.48
C VAL A 202 19.23 -1.76 38.21
N GLY A 203 18.30 -2.43 37.51
CA GLY A 203 17.55 -3.56 38.08
C GLY A 203 18.40 -4.80 38.32
N GLY A 204 19.40 -5.06 37.49
CA GLY A 204 20.33 -6.18 37.65
C GLY A 204 21.18 -6.11 38.89
N LYS A 205 21.62 -4.90 39.29
CA LYS A 205 22.34 -4.70 40.56
C LYS A 205 21.50 -5.04 41.79
N GLU A 206 20.21 -4.70 41.78
CA GLU A 206 19.31 -5.07 42.89
C GLU A 206 18.96 -6.55 42.88
N PHE A 207 18.87 -7.17 41.71
CA PHE A 207 18.61 -8.61 41.58
C PHE A 207 19.83 -9.43 42.11
N ILE A 208 21.05 -9.03 41.77
CA ILE A 208 22.28 -9.66 42.25
C ILE A 208 22.39 -9.51 43.76
N LYS A 209 22.08 -8.33 44.34
CA LYS A 209 22.04 -8.13 45.79
C LYS A 209 21.03 -9.02 46.54
N ARG A 210 19.93 -9.39 45.87
CA ARG A 210 18.93 -10.32 46.44
C ARG A 210 19.33 -11.78 46.30
N LEU A 211 20.22 -12.10 45.37
CA LEU A 211 20.77 -13.44 45.12
C LEU A 211 22.03 -13.73 45.95
N GLU A 212 22.67 -12.73 46.58
CA GLU A 212 23.70 -12.98 47.62
C GLU A 212 22.97 -13.52 48.88
N PRO A 213 22.91 -14.83 49.07
CA PRO A 213 22.34 -15.37 50.28
C PRO A 213 23.29 -15.01 51.42
N HIS A 214 22.73 -14.79 52.59
CA HIS A 214 23.37 -14.60 53.86
C HIS A 214 24.44 -15.68 54.16
N THR A 215 25.53 -15.67 53.42
CA THR A 215 26.73 -16.48 53.72
C THR A 215 27.76 -15.59 54.46
N LYS A 216 27.30 -15.00 55.58
CA LYS A 216 28.16 -14.50 56.67
C LYS A 216 27.42 -14.50 57.98
N LYS A 217 27.33 -15.66 58.58
CA LYS A 217 27.28 -15.87 60.04
C LYS A 217 27.69 -17.30 60.27
N ASP A 218 28.98 -17.47 60.48
CA ASP A 218 29.61 -18.23 61.56
C ASP A 218 31.10 -17.83 61.60
#